data_2c9579264a77e19398a854059a9de680
#
_entry.id   2c9579264a77e19398a854059a9de680
#
_cell.length_a   1.000
_cell.length_b   1.000
_cell.length_c   1.000
_cell.angle_alpha   90.00
_cell.angle_beta   90.00
_cell.angle_gamma   90.00
#
_symmetry.space_group_name_H-M   'P 1'
#
loop_
_entity.id
_entity.type
_entity.pdbx_description
1 polymer ?
#
loop_
_entity_poly.entity_id
_entity_poly.type
_entity_poly.pdbx_seq_one_letter_code
_entity_poly.pdbx_strand_id
1 'polypeptide(L)'
;MSLTILTADELQNLEMRAANQLGADTLMKRAGAAAAELIMKRLEDAGVETVFGYPGGHALDIYDALYDSSQLNHVLVRHEQGAVHAADGYARATGKVGTVIVTSGPGATNTVTGIATAYMDSIPLIIITGQVPTDALGSDAFQESDMTGITLPIVKHSYLVKNAADIPATIAQAYHITSTGRPGPVVIDIPSNLARELDVAYDYPAEVKLQSYKPTYKGNSKQVKQAARAIEKAKRPVIYAGGGVIASGATAELTQLAESMQIPVATTLTGKGGFPEDSPLNLGMLGMYGLPAANEAMHESDLVLAVGTRFANRSTGDAQGFAPHARVIHIDIDPAEIGKNHHADIPIVGDVKTVLAALVEELHKNDARPQTSAWLEDIAQWKQERPHRNMRGEGTIRPEQVMMLLDELTKDHDTILTTDVGQHQMWASQLFHTTRPRTFVSSGGAGTMGFGLPAAMGAQLGMPDSRVICITGDGSIQMNIQEMATIHENGLPVKVLLLDNNCLGMVRQMQEQFHDRRYSQTLFTGNPDFVALACAYGWSASKVESPSELEAAMRQWLASEGPALLWIPIASDEDVYPKDACDGSAKGVSDLRDEE
;
A
#
# COMPACT_ATOMS: atom_id res chain seq x y z
N MET A 1 18.12 -47.68 -34.65
CA MET A 1 17.72 -46.57 -35.53
C MET A 1 18.81 -45.51 -35.43
N SER A 2 19.41 -45.14 -36.54
CA SER A 2 20.45 -44.10 -36.56
C SER A 2 19.77 -42.75 -36.41
N LEU A 3 20.05 -42.04 -35.33
CA LEU A 3 19.66 -40.64 -35.17
C LEU A 3 20.47 -39.81 -36.17
N THR A 4 19.81 -39.28 -37.20
CA THR A 4 20.42 -38.35 -38.13
C THR A 4 20.49 -37.00 -37.41
N ILE A 5 21.69 -36.55 -37.08
CA ILE A 5 21.93 -35.19 -36.57
C ILE A 5 21.75 -34.26 -37.77
N LEU A 6 20.74 -33.43 -37.76
CA LEU A 6 20.52 -32.40 -38.77
C LEU A 6 21.47 -31.23 -38.52
N THR A 7 21.95 -30.63 -39.59
CA THR A 7 22.69 -29.37 -39.52
C THR A 7 21.73 -28.21 -39.22
N ALA A 8 22.24 -27.09 -38.72
CA ALA A 8 21.42 -25.90 -38.42
C ALA A 8 20.62 -25.43 -39.66
N ASP A 9 21.21 -25.50 -40.86
CA ASP A 9 20.55 -25.15 -42.12
C ASP A 9 19.44 -26.13 -42.51
N GLU A 10 19.61 -27.43 -42.23
CA GLU A 10 18.58 -28.44 -42.48
C GLU A 10 17.42 -28.31 -41.49
N LEU A 11 17.68 -27.94 -40.23
CA LEU A 11 16.67 -27.63 -39.23
C LEU A 11 15.85 -26.39 -39.64
N GLN A 12 16.52 -25.31 -40.02
CA GLN A 12 15.90 -24.07 -40.47
C GLN A 12 15.08 -24.24 -41.76
N ASN A 13 15.51 -25.10 -42.68
CA ASN A 13 14.74 -25.45 -43.87
C ASN A 13 13.54 -26.34 -43.58
N LEU A 14 13.58 -27.20 -42.57
CA LEU A 14 12.48 -28.00 -42.10
C LEU A 14 11.45 -27.12 -41.40
N GLU A 15 11.89 -26.19 -40.58
CA GLU A 15 11.02 -25.19 -39.90
C GLU A 15 10.34 -24.30 -40.93
N MET A 16 11.01 -23.77 -41.93
CA MET A 16 10.39 -22.99 -43.00
C MET A 16 9.36 -23.78 -43.83
N ARG A 17 9.65 -25.07 -44.13
CA ARG A 17 8.69 -25.92 -44.85
C ARG A 17 7.45 -26.23 -44.00
N ALA A 18 7.64 -26.47 -42.72
CA ALA A 18 6.54 -26.71 -41.79
C ALA A 18 5.70 -25.43 -41.54
N ALA A 19 6.34 -24.26 -41.47
CA ALA A 19 5.67 -22.97 -41.35
C ALA A 19 4.79 -22.67 -42.58
N ASN A 20 5.27 -22.98 -43.78
CA ASN A 20 4.50 -22.79 -45.02
C ASN A 20 3.35 -23.79 -45.19
N GLN A 21 3.41 -24.97 -44.56
CA GLN A 21 2.35 -25.98 -44.65
C GLN A 21 1.27 -25.85 -43.58
N LEU A 22 1.59 -25.32 -42.37
CA LEU A 22 0.71 -25.31 -41.22
C LEU A 22 0.27 -23.89 -40.80
N GLY A 23 0.88 -22.85 -41.37
CA GLY A 23 0.77 -21.48 -40.89
C GLY A 23 1.68 -21.24 -39.68
N ALA A 24 2.38 -20.10 -39.65
CA ALA A 24 3.33 -19.75 -38.60
C ALA A 24 2.72 -19.82 -37.20
N ASP A 25 1.48 -19.37 -37.03
CA ASP A 25 0.73 -19.43 -35.76
C ASP A 25 0.43 -20.86 -35.27
N THR A 26 0.27 -21.82 -36.19
CA THR A 26 -0.02 -23.21 -35.84
C THR A 26 1.23 -23.95 -35.42
N LEU A 27 2.39 -23.58 -35.97
CA LEU A 27 3.69 -24.13 -35.58
C LEU A 27 4.14 -23.56 -34.23
N MET A 28 3.95 -22.27 -33.96
CA MET A 28 4.21 -21.67 -32.65
C MET A 28 3.32 -22.26 -31.55
N LYS A 29 2.09 -22.64 -31.90
CA LYS A 29 1.19 -23.35 -30.96
C LYS A 29 1.53 -24.83 -30.77
N ARG A 30 2.34 -25.42 -31.64
CA ARG A 30 2.77 -26.83 -31.60
C ARG A 30 4.26 -27.04 -31.23
N ALA A 31 5.10 -25.99 -31.41
CA ALA A 31 6.43 -25.98 -30.81
C ALA A 31 6.21 -25.71 -29.31
N GLY A 32 6.55 -26.68 -28.49
CA GLY A 32 6.49 -26.48 -27.03
C GLY A 32 7.43 -25.35 -26.66
N ALA A 33 6.92 -24.37 -25.92
CA ALA A 33 7.76 -23.36 -25.29
C ALA A 33 8.36 -23.94 -24.01
N ALA A 34 9.54 -23.48 -23.61
CA ALA A 34 10.07 -23.79 -22.28
C ALA A 34 9.13 -23.24 -21.20
N ALA A 35 8.96 -23.96 -20.10
CA ALA A 35 8.05 -23.56 -19.03
C ALA A 35 8.34 -22.15 -18.49
N ALA A 36 9.62 -21.76 -18.41
CA ALA A 36 10.02 -20.41 -18.00
C ALA A 36 9.58 -19.32 -19.00
N GLU A 37 9.62 -19.58 -20.31
CA GLU A 37 9.11 -18.65 -21.33
C GLU A 37 7.59 -18.46 -21.19
N LEU A 38 6.86 -19.50 -20.79
CA LEU A 38 5.43 -19.40 -20.51
C LEU A 38 5.13 -18.51 -19.31
N ILE A 39 6.02 -18.46 -18.29
CA ILE A 39 5.90 -17.52 -17.18
C ILE A 39 5.95 -16.10 -17.72
N MET A 40 6.99 -15.75 -18.48
CA MET A 40 7.17 -14.40 -19.03
C MET A 40 5.99 -14.00 -19.89
N LYS A 41 5.61 -14.85 -20.83
CA LYS A 41 4.45 -14.61 -21.70
C LYS A 41 3.15 -14.36 -20.92
N ARG A 42 2.92 -15.09 -19.83
CA ARG A 42 1.72 -14.88 -19.00
C ARG A 42 1.75 -13.58 -18.22
N LEU A 43 2.93 -13.15 -17.76
CA LEU A 43 3.09 -11.85 -17.12
C LEU A 43 2.84 -10.71 -18.13
N GLU A 44 3.39 -10.82 -19.34
CA GLU A 44 3.15 -9.87 -20.45
C GLU A 44 1.67 -9.79 -20.82
N ASP A 45 1.00 -10.92 -21.00
CA ASP A 45 -0.44 -10.98 -21.31
C ASP A 45 -1.33 -10.42 -20.19
N ALA A 46 -0.86 -10.50 -18.95
CA ALA A 46 -1.53 -9.88 -17.80
C ALA A 46 -1.27 -8.36 -17.69
N GLY A 47 -0.46 -7.80 -18.60
CA GLY A 47 -0.13 -6.38 -18.64
C GLY A 47 0.90 -5.96 -17.60
N VAL A 48 1.77 -6.88 -17.16
CA VAL A 48 2.90 -6.55 -16.31
C VAL A 48 3.93 -5.77 -17.12
N GLU A 49 4.36 -4.64 -16.60
CA GLU A 49 5.39 -3.80 -17.20
C GLU A 49 6.69 -3.83 -16.38
N THR A 50 6.57 -3.96 -15.06
CA THR A 50 7.71 -3.92 -14.14
C THR A 50 7.70 -5.12 -13.21
N VAL A 51 8.85 -5.78 -13.08
CA VAL A 51 9.10 -6.89 -12.16
C VAL A 51 10.25 -6.51 -11.24
N PHE A 52 10.05 -6.67 -9.94
CA PHE A 52 11.09 -6.47 -8.93
C PHE A 52 11.66 -7.80 -8.51
N GLY A 53 12.97 -7.89 -8.29
CA GLY A 53 13.46 -9.19 -7.86
C GLY A 53 14.96 -9.27 -7.63
N TYR A 54 15.37 -10.48 -7.25
CA TYR A 54 16.76 -10.83 -7.00
C TYR A 54 17.02 -12.26 -7.49
N PRO A 55 17.96 -12.49 -8.42
CA PRO A 55 18.25 -13.81 -8.98
C PRO A 55 18.93 -14.73 -7.96
N GLY A 56 18.80 -16.04 -8.19
CA GLY A 56 19.53 -17.07 -7.45
C GLY A 56 19.34 -18.44 -8.08
N GLY A 57 20.03 -19.45 -7.55
CA GLY A 57 20.19 -20.75 -8.20
C GLY A 57 18.92 -21.42 -8.69
N HIS A 58 17.85 -21.43 -7.88
CA HIS A 58 16.59 -22.08 -8.23
C HIS A 58 15.61 -21.19 -9.03
N ALA A 59 16.02 -19.99 -9.43
CA ALA A 59 15.26 -19.12 -10.32
C ALA A 59 16.00 -18.81 -11.63
N LEU A 60 17.15 -19.42 -11.89
CA LEU A 60 17.99 -19.11 -13.06
C LEU A 60 17.26 -19.30 -14.38
N ASP A 61 16.50 -20.37 -14.55
CA ASP A 61 15.76 -20.64 -15.78
C ASP A 61 14.66 -19.56 -16.01
N ILE A 62 14.06 -19.05 -14.94
CA ILE A 62 13.09 -17.95 -15.00
C ILE A 62 13.78 -16.64 -15.40
N TYR A 63 14.97 -16.36 -14.86
CA TYR A 63 15.75 -15.18 -15.21
C TYR A 63 16.38 -15.25 -16.60
N ASP A 64 16.69 -16.47 -17.09
CA ASP A 64 17.12 -16.69 -18.47
C ASP A 64 16.01 -16.32 -19.47
N ALA A 65 14.79 -16.80 -19.22
CA ALA A 65 13.63 -16.42 -20.03
C ALA A 65 13.30 -14.92 -19.92
N LEU A 66 13.52 -14.30 -18.77
CA LEU A 66 13.34 -12.86 -18.59
C LEU A 66 14.34 -12.04 -19.43
N TYR A 67 15.54 -12.53 -19.63
CA TYR A 67 16.57 -11.88 -20.46
C TYR A 67 16.09 -11.67 -21.92
N ASP A 68 15.30 -12.60 -22.44
CA ASP A 68 14.76 -12.53 -23.81
C ASP A 68 13.47 -11.70 -23.92
N SER A 69 12.84 -11.34 -22.80
CA SER A 69 11.64 -10.49 -22.81
C SER A 69 12.00 -9.03 -23.12
N SER A 70 11.32 -8.46 -24.12
CA SER A 70 11.45 -7.05 -24.49
C SER A 70 10.37 -6.15 -23.86
N GLN A 71 9.40 -6.73 -23.16
CA GLN A 71 8.25 -6.01 -22.62
C GLN A 71 8.33 -5.83 -21.10
N LEU A 72 9.03 -6.73 -20.40
CA LEU A 72 9.18 -6.70 -18.95
C LEU A 72 10.43 -5.91 -18.53
N ASN A 73 10.25 -4.85 -17.79
CA ASN A 73 11.34 -4.12 -17.15
C ASN A 73 11.65 -4.77 -15.79
N HIS A 74 12.84 -5.36 -15.65
CA HIS A 74 13.27 -5.94 -14.37
C HIS A 74 14.10 -4.94 -13.57
N VAL A 75 13.72 -4.74 -12.31
CA VAL A 75 14.44 -3.91 -11.35
C VAL A 75 15.18 -4.80 -10.36
N LEU A 76 16.50 -4.82 -10.48
CA LEU A 76 17.38 -5.57 -9.59
C LEU A 76 17.53 -4.83 -8.27
N VAL A 77 16.83 -5.30 -7.25
CA VAL A 77 16.90 -4.76 -5.87
C VAL A 77 18.20 -5.20 -5.15
N ARG A 78 18.41 -4.73 -3.94
CA ARG A 78 19.55 -5.16 -3.11
C ARG A 78 19.15 -6.10 -1.97
N HIS A 79 17.84 -6.26 -1.76
CA HIS A 79 17.27 -7.19 -0.79
C HIS A 79 15.83 -7.55 -1.20
N GLU A 80 15.42 -8.80 -1.03
CA GLU A 80 14.10 -9.29 -1.47
C GLU A 80 12.94 -8.62 -0.72
N GLN A 81 13.14 -8.21 0.55
CA GLN A 81 12.17 -7.38 1.27
C GLN A 81 11.95 -6.05 0.55
N GLY A 82 13.03 -5.43 0.05
CA GLY A 82 12.97 -4.22 -0.79
C GLY A 82 12.17 -4.45 -2.07
N ALA A 83 12.31 -5.63 -2.72
CA ALA A 83 11.52 -5.97 -3.91
C ALA A 83 10.02 -5.97 -3.63
N VAL A 84 9.59 -6.60 -2.52
CA VAL A 84 8.16 -6.68 -2.19
C VAL A 84 7.61 -5.32 -1.79
N HIS A 85 8.35 -4.51 -1.02
CA HIS A 85 7.92 -3.15 -0.68
C HIS A 85 7.88 -2.23 -1.91
N ALA A 86 8.79 -2.38 -2.86
CA ALA A 86 8.74 -1.65 -4.13
C ALA A 86 7.53 -2.06 -4.97
N ALA A 87 7.25 -3.35 -5.09
CA ALA A 87 6.05 -3.86 -5.76
C ALA A 87 4.77 -3.36 -5.07
N ASP A 88 4.75 -3.28 -3.74
CA ASP A 88 3.66 -2.72 -2.93
C ASP A 88 3.47 -1.22 -3.24
N GLY A 89 4.54 -0.41 -3.21
CA GLY A 89 4.49 1.01 -3.57
C GLY A 89 4.01 1.24 -5.00
N TYR A 90 4.49 0.43 -5.95
CA TYR A 90 4.02 0.43 -7.34
C TYR A 90 2.51 0.14 -7.42
N ALA A 91 2.04 -0.89 -6.72
CA ALA A 91 0.63 -1.26 -6.75
C ALA A 91 -0.28 -0.20 -6.12
N ARG A 92 0.14 0.43 -5.02
CA ARG A 92 -0.62 1.53 -4.38
C ARG A 92 -0.71 2.75 -5.29
N ALA A 93 0.40 3.17 -5.89
CA ALA A 93 0.43 4.36 -6.74
C ALA A 93 -0.31 4.17 -8.06
N THR A 94 -0.15 3.02 -8.72
CA THR A 94 -0.71 2.75 -10.05
C THR A 94 -2.10 2.11 -10.03
N GLY A 95 -2.43 1.34 -8.98
CA GLY A 95 -3.59 0.45 -8.96
C GLY A 95 -3.39 -0.86 -9.73
N LYS A 96 -2.21 -1.09 -10.32
CA LYS A 96 -1.85 -2.34 -11.01
C LYS A 96 -1.36 -3.38 -10.00
N VAL A 97 -1.25 -4.63 -10.43
CA VAL A 97 -0.67 -5.70 -9.60
C VAL A 97 0.85 -5.55 -9.56
N GLY A 98 1.43 -5.52 -8.36
CA GLY A 98 2.88 -5.57 -8.20
C GLY A 98 3.40 -6.99 -8.38
N THR A 99 4.53 -7.17 -9.08
CA THR A 99 5.07 -8.49 -9.39
C THR A 99 6.52 -8.61 -8.90
N VAL A 100 6.81 -9.71 -8.22
CA VAL A 100 8.13 -10.01 -7.63
C VAL A 100 8.58 -11.39 -8.07
N ILE A 101 9.86 -11.51 -8.45
CA ILE A 101 10.50 -12.80 -8.77
C ILE A 101 11.78 -12.94 -7.92
N VAL A 102 11.86 -14.01 -7.12
CA VAL A 102 13.00 -14.28 -6.25
C VAL A 102 13.36 -15.76 -6.25
N THR A 103 14.54 -16.10 -5.77
CA THR A 103 14.97 -17.49 -5.62
C THR A 103 14.36 -18.14 -4.37
N SER A 104 14.68 -19.42 -4.15
CA SER A 104 14.26 -20.23 -3.00
C SER A 104 15.00 -19.88 -1.70
N GLY A 105 14.67 -20.57 -0.64
CA GLY A 105 15.34 -20.48 0.65
C GLY A 105 15.33 -19.05 1.21
N PRO A 106 16.50 -18.48 1.53
CA PRO A 106 16.58 -17.14 2.10
C PRO A 106 16.01 -16.06 1.16
N GLY A 107 16.12 -16.23 -0.16
CA GLY A 107 15.51 -15.30 -1.12
C GLY A 107 13.99 -15.25 -0.99
N ALA A 108 13.35 -16.41 -0.90
CA ALA A 108 11.92 -16.50 -0.68
C ALA A 108 11.49 -16.05 0.72
N THR A 109 12.20 -16.49 1.78
CA THR A 109 11.84 -16.12 3.16
C THR A 109 12.04 -14.63 3.47
N ASN A 110 12.98 -13.94 2.81
CA ASN A 110 13.14 -12.50 2.91
C ASN A 110 11.93 -11.70 2.41
N THR A 111 11.04 -12.30 1.62
CA THR A 111 9.81 -11.65 1.13
C THR A 111 8.69 -11.59 2.18
N VAL A 112 8.76 -12.39 3.23
CA VAL A 112 7.66 -12.64 4.19
C VAL A 112 7.14 -11.35 4.84
N THR A 113 8.03 -10.47 5.30
CA THR A 113 7.63 -9.18 5.89
C THR A 113 6.85 -8.32 4.89
N GLY A 114 7.31 -8.24 3.64
CA GLY A 114 6.61 -7.49 2.60
C GLY A 114 5.26 -8.09 2.24
N ILE A 115 5.17 -9.43 2.16
CA ILE A 115 3.91 -10.16 1.93
C ILE A 115 2.91 -9.87 3.05
N ALA A 116 3.33 -9.94 4.32
CA ALA A 116 2.48 -9.64 5.47
C ALA A 116 1.99 -8.18 5.45
N THR A 117 2.86 -7.24 5.07
CA THR A 117 2.51 -5.82 4.91
C THR A 117 1.41 -5.63 3.86
N ALA A 118 1.58 -6.22 2.68
CA ALA A 118 0.60 -6.16 1.60
C ALA A 118 -0.73 -6.83 1.98
N TYR A 119 -0.68 -7.98 2.67
CA TYR A 119 -1.87 -8.68 3.13
C TYR A 119 -2.69 -7.83 4.12
N MET A 120 -2.04 -7.22 5.09
CA MET A 120 -2.69 -6.38 6.09
C MET A 120 -3.39 -5.16 5.47
N ASP A 121 -2.85 -4.60 4.39
CA ASP A 121 -3.40 -3.42 3.72
C ASP A 121 -4.18 -3.75 2.44
N SER A 122 -4.37 -5.03 2.14
CA SER A 122 -5.14 -5.50 0.97
C SER A 122 -4.56 -5.02 -0.36
N ILE A 123 -3.24 -5.15 -0.54
CA ILE A 123 -2.51 -4.73 -1.74
C ILE A 123 -2.33 -5.92 -2.68
N PRO A 124 -2.69 -5.78 -3.98
CA PRO A 124 -2.58 -6.87 -4.94
C PRO A 124 -1.13 -7.09 -5.35
N LEU A 125 -0.55 -8.21 -4.94
CA LEU A 125 0.82 -8.61 -5.30
C LEU A 125 0.85 -10.05 -5.80
N ILE A 126 1.76 -10.32 -6.73
CA ILE A 126 2.17 -11.68 -7.10
C ILE A 126 3.64 -11.83 -6.78
N ILE A 127 3.95 -12.87 -6.00
CA ILE A 127 5.31 -13.23 -5.64
C ILE A 127 5.60 -14.61 -6.23
N ILE A 128 6.50 -14.67 -7.21
CA ILE A 128 7.00 -15.91 -7.81
C ILE A 128 8.30 -16.25 -7.12
N THR A 129 8.33 -17.40 -6.45
CA THR A 129 9.52 -17.92 -5.78
C THR A 129 10.05 -19.15 -6.53
N GLY A 130 11.35 -19.22 -6.71
CA GLY A 130 11.99 -20.47 -7.12
C GLY A 130 11.92 -21.49 -5.97
N GLN A 131 11.94 -22.78 -6.29
CA GLN A 131 11.96 -23.86 -5.30
C GLN A 131 12.96 -24.94 -5.73
N VAL A 132 13.40 -25.76 -4.80
CA VAL A 132 14.22 -26.95 -5.09
C VAL A 132 13.48 -27.90 -6.05
N PRO A 133 14.18 -28.76 -6.79
CA PRO A 133 13.53 -29.73 -7.67
C PRO A 133 12.50 -30.59 -6.95
N THR A 134 11.46 -31.03 -7.66
CA THR A 134 10.32 -31.77 -7.10
C THR A 134 10.70 -33.05 -6.35
N ASP A 135 11.78 -33.72 -6.76
CA ASP A 135 12.32 -34.91 -6.12
C ASP A 135 13.14 -34.63 -4.85
N ALA A 136 13.52 -33.36 -4.64
CA ALA A 136 14.25 -32.90 -3.46
C ALA A 136 13.34 -32.29 -2.38
N LEU A 137 12.05 -32.04 -2.69
CA LEU A 137 11.10 -31.49 -1.74
C LEU A 137 10.91 -32.40 -0.52
N GLY A 138 11.02 -31.83 0.69
CA GLY A 138 10.89 -32.53 1.97
C GLY A 138 12.14 -33.29 2.40
N SER A 139 13.31 -33.03 1.74
CA SER A 139 14.57 -33.70 2.05
C SER A 139 15.59 -32.83 2.78
N ASP A 140 15.22 -31.61 3.19
CA ASP A 140 16.12 -30.58 3.73
C ASP A 140 17.22 -30.21 2.71
N ALA A 141 16.88 -30.15 1.44
CA ALA A 141 17.80 -29.81 0.38
C ALA A 141 18.33 -28.37 0.53
N PHE A 142 19.51 -28.10 -0.04
CA PHE A 142 20.12 -26.77 0.03
C PHE A 142 19.17 -25.68 -0.49
N GLN A 143 18.88 -24.69 0.35
CA GLN A 143 17.94 -23.60 0.09
C GLN A 143 16.47 -24.04 -0.09
N GLU A 144 16.07 -25.18 0.46
CA GLU A 144 14.67 -25.54 0.57
C GLU A 144 13.98 -24.70 1.64
N SER A 145 12.76 -24.25 1.37
CA SER A 145 11.85 -23.62 2.34
C SER A 145 10.41 -23.94 1.96
N ASP A 146 9.59 -24.33 2.94
CA ASP A 146 8.15 -24.49 2.73
C ASP A 146 7.44 -23.14 2.68
N MET A 147 7.51 -22.48 1.53
CA MET A 147 6.91 -21.17 1.33
C MET A 147 5.38 -21.23 1.43
N THR A 148 4.75 -22.33 1.06
CA THR A 148 3.31 -22.50 1.22
C THR A 148 2.93 -22.49 2.70
N GLY A 149 3.62 -23.26 3.54
CA GLY A 149 3.39 -23.30 4.99
C GLY A 149 3.69 -21.96 5.66
N ILE A 150 4.81 -21.33 5.32
CA ILE A 150 5.22 -20.04 5.89
C ILE A 150 4.24 -18.92 5.54
N THR A 151 3.75 -18.85 4.32
CA THR A 151 2.94 -17.72 3.83
C THR A 151 1.44 -17.91 3.99
N LEU A 152 0.95 -19.13 4.26
CA LEU A 152 -0.47 -19.45 4.35
C LEU A 152 -1.32 -18.44 5.17
N PRO A 153 -0.88 -17.94 6.35
CA PRO A 153 -1.67 -17.00 7.14
C PRO A 153 -1.61 -15.55 6.64
N ILE A 154 -0.75 -15.23 5.68
CA ILE A 154 -0.48 -13.86 5.22
C ILE A 154 -0.68 -13.67 3.71
N VAL A 155 -1.38 -14.59 3.05
CA VAL A 155 -1.70 -14.51 1.62
C VAL A 155 -3.18 -14.79 1.36
N LYS A 156 -3.69 -14.35 0.23
CA LYS A 156 -5.01 -14.79 -0.24
C LYS A 156 -4.97 -16.23 -0.73
N HIS A 157 -3.85 -16.61 -1.36
CA HIS A 157 -3.61 -17.98 -1.82
C HIS A 157 -2.11 -18.21 -2.02
N SER A 158 -1.70 -19.49 -1.88
CA SER A 158 -0.35 -19.94 -2.17
C SER A 158 -0.42 -21.18 -3.04
N TYR A 159 0.41 -21.21 -4.08
CA TYR A 159 0.55 -22.33 -5.01
C TYR A 159 1.93 -22.94 -4.89
N LEU A 160 2.01 -24.26 -4.72
CA LEU A 160 3.20 -25.03 -5.06
C LEU A 160 2.91 -25.75 -6.39
N VAL A 161 3.56 -25.34 -7.47
CA VAL A 161 3.36 -25.93 -8.79
C VAL A 161 3.92 -27.35 -8.81
N LYS A 162 3.15 -28.31 -9.35
CA LYS A 162 3.53 -29.72 -9.39
C LYS A 162 3.82 -30.24 -10.81
N ASN A 163 3.31 -29.58 -11.83
CA ASN A 163 3.53 -29.92 -13.23
C ASN A 163 3.79 -28.63 -14.03
N ALA A 164 4.73 -28.67 -14.97
CA ALA A 164 5.06 -27.52 -15.80
C ALA A 164 3.85 -27.05 -16.65
N ALA A 165 3.02 -27.96 -17.13
CA ALA A 165 1.80 -27.65 -17.88
C ALA A 165 0.77 -26.81 -17.10
N ASP A 166 0.81 -26.82 -15.75
CA ASP A 166 -0.09 -26.05 -14.92
C ASP A 166 0.35 -24.59 -14.72
N ILE A 167 1.59 -24.24 -15.04
CA ILE A 167 2.18 -22.91 -14.81
C ILE A 167 1.32 -21.79 -15.42
N PRO A 168 0.95 -21.82 -16.72
CA PRO A 168 0.16 -20.75 -17.31
C PRO A 168 -1.21 -20.55 -16.66
N ALA A 169 -1.89 -21.63 -16.33
CA ALA A 169 -3.18 -21.59 -15.65
C ALA A 169 -3.05 -21.06 -14.21
N THR A 170 -2.00 -21.47 -13.49
CA THR A 170 -1.70 -21.02 -12.13
C THR A 170 -1.47 -19.51 -12.08
N ILE A 171 -0.67 -18.95 -12.98
CA ILE A 171 -0.41 -17.52 -13.07
C ILE A 171 -1.71 -16.76 -13.36
N ALA A 172 -2.53 -17.23 -14.32
CA ALA A 172 -3.81 -16.60 -14.62
C ALA A 172 -4.77 -16.60 -13.40
N GLN A 173 -4.85 -17.72 -12.68
CA GLN A 173 -5.62 -17.82 -11.45
C GLN A 173 -5.11 -16.89 -10.36
N ALA A 174 -3.79 -16.81 -10.19
CA ALA A 174 -3.14 -15.93 -9.24
C ALA A 174 -3.49 -14.46 -9.52
N TYR A 175 -3.41 -14.01 -10.78
CA TYR A 175 -3.83 -12.67 -11.18
C TYR A 175 -5.31 -12.41 -10.90
N HIS A 176 -6.17 -13.37 -11.20
CA HIS A 176 -7.59 -13.27 -10.91
C HIS A 176 -7.84 -13.14 -9.41
N ILE A 177 -7.20 -13.97 -8.59
CA ILE A 177 -7.38 -13.95 -7.13
C ILE A 177 -6.83 -12.66 -6.51
N THR A 178 -5.62 -12.24 -6.89
CA THR A 178 -4.96 -11.07 -6.29
C THR A 178 -5.72 -9.77 -6.54
N SER A 179 -6.34 -9.61 -7.74
CA SER A 179 -6.96 -8.37 -8.20
C SER A 179 -8.47 -8.27 -7.99
N THR A 180 -9.15 -9.37 -7.66
CA THR A 180 -10.63 -9.39 -7.54
C THR A 180 -11.08 -9.57 -6.09
N GLY A 181 -12.33 -9.21 -5.79
CA GLY A 181 -12.81 -9.19 -4.42
C GLY A 181 -11.98 -8.23 -3.56
N ARG A 182 -11.71 -8.58 -2.31
CA ARG A 182 -10.71 -7.87 -1.51
C ARG A 182 -9.33 -8.18 -2.07
N PRO A 183 -8.53 -7.21 -2.55
CA PRO A 183 -7.20 -7.47 -3.07
C PRO A 183 -6.26 -8.05 -2.01
N GLY A 184 -5.16 -8.68 -2.44
CA GLY A 184 -4.14 -9.17 -1.53
C GLY A 184 -3.12 -10.08 -2.21
N PRO A 185 -1.98 -10.37 -1.56
CA PRO A 185 -0.87 -11.10 -2.15
C PRO A 185 -1.20 -12.56 -2.45
N VAL A 186 -0.62 -13.07 -3.53
CA VAL A 186 -0.60 -14.48 -3.91
C VAL A 186 0.84 -14.92 -4.14
N VAL A 187 1.23 -16.07 -3.59
CA VAL A 187 2.56 -16.67 -3.78
C VAL A 187 2.45 -17.84 -4.76
N ILE A 188 3.41 -17.93 -5.68
CA ILE A 188 3.56 -19.04 -6.64
C ILE A 188 4.96 -19.59 -6.48
N ASP A 189 5.07 -20.76 -5.89
CA ASP A 189 6.32 -21.46 -5.65
C ASP A 189 6.58 -22.47 -6.78
N ILE A 190 7.66 -22.26 -7.54
CA ILE A 190 7.93 -23.00 -8.78
C ILE A 190 9.22 -23.81 -8.64
N PRO A 191 9.13 -25.16 -8.56
CA PRO A 191 10.32 -26.03 -8.58
C PRO A 191 11.17 -25.82 -9.84
N SER A 192 12.50 -25.73 -9.65
CA SER A 192 13.44 -25.38 -10.72
C SER A 192 13.46 -26.38 -11.87
N ASN A 193 13.25 -27.66 -11.60
CA ASN A 193 13.16 -28.67 -12.67
C ASN A 193 11.91 -28.45 -13.54
N LEU A 194 10.80 -27.94 -13.00
CA LEU A 194 9.61 -27.64 -13.78
C LEU A 194 9.81 -26.37 -14.63
N ALA A 195 10.48 -25.35 -14.10
CA ALA A 195 10.80 -24.14 -14.87
C ALA A 195 11.70 -24.44 -16.08
N ARG A 196 12.55 -25.48 -15.97
CA ARG A 196 13.48 -25.93 -17.02
C ARG A 196 12.83 -26.84 -18.05
N GLU A 197 11.62 -27.37 -17.81
CA GLU A 197 10.98 -28.34 -18.69
C GLU A 197 10.74 -27.75 -20.08
N LEU A 198 11.16 -28.47 -21.12
CA LEU A 198 11.01 -28.09 -22.53
C LEU A 198 9.76 -28.75 -23.11
N ASP A 199 9.27 -28.22 -24.22
CA ASP A 199 8.13 -28.77 -24.98
C ASP A 199 6.83 -28.89 -24.15
N VAL A 200 6.58 -27.94 -23.29
CA VAL A 200 5.39 -27.92 -22.45
C VAL A 200 4.16 -27.58 -23.28
N ALA A 201 3.26 -28.55 -23.42
CA ALA A 201 1.93 -28.29 -23.98
C ALA A 201 1.10 -27.51 -22.96
N TYR A 202 0.59 -26.35 -23.35
CA TYR A 202 -0.21 -25.53 -22.47
C TYR A 202 -1.58 -25.21 -23.05
N ASP A 203 -2.58 -25.17 -22.19
CA ASP A 203 -3.89 -24.62 -22.50
C ASP A 203 -3.98 -23.19 -22.00
N TYR A 204 -4.46 -22.32 -22.86
CA TYR A 204 -4.59 -20.89 -22.55
C TYR A 204 -6.04 -20.59 -22.20
N PRO A 205 -6.43 -20.61 -20.92
CA PRO A 205 -7.82 -20.35 -20.57
C PRO A 205 -8.19 -18.92 -20.94
N ALA A 206 -9.15 -18.77 -21.86
CA ALA A 206 -9.69 -17.47 -22.24
C ALA A 206 -10.38 -16.77 -21.06
N GLU A 207 -10.83 -17.50 -20.07
CA GLU A 207 -11.52 -17.02 -18.87
C GLU A 207 -11.13 -17.87 -17.66
N VAL A 208 -10.76 -17.23 -16.55
CA VAL A 208 -10.50 -17.92 -15.28
C VAL A 208 -11.82 -18.17 -14.56
N LYS A 209 -12.17 -19.43 -14.34
CA LYS A 209 -13.37 -19.86 -13.60
C LYS A 209 -12.97 -20.67 -12.38
N LEU A 210 -13.07 -20.07 -11.20
CA LEU A 210 -12.85 -20.75 -9.93
C LEU A 210 -14.20 -21.08 -9.28
N GLN A 211 -14.44 -22.37 -8.99
CA GLN A 211 -15.74 -22.82 -8.46
C GLN A 211 -16.03 -22.24 -7.07
N SER A 212 -15.03 -22.15 -6.21
CA SER A 212 -15.15 -21.74 -4.81
C SER A 212 -14.89 -20.24 -4.57
N TYR A 213 -14.46 -19.48 -5.59
CA TYR A 213 -14.11 -18.07 -5.45
C TYR A 213 -15.05 -17.21 -6.29
N LYS A 214 -16.00 -16.55 -5.63
CA LYS A 214 -17.04 -15.72 -6.26
C LYS A 214 -17.28 -14.46 -5.42
N PRO A 215 -16.48 -13.41 -5.58
CA PRO A 215 -16.68 -12.15 -4.87
C PRO A 215 -18.06 -11.53 -5.17
N THR A 216 -18.66 -10.95 -4.14
CA THR A 216 -19.95 -10.27 -4.26
C THR A 216 -19.70 -8.78 -4.57
N TYR A 217 -20.07 -8.33 -5.76
CA TYR A 217 -19.90 -6.92 -6.16
C TYR A 217 -21.15 -6.07 -5.90
N LYS A 218 -22.34 -6.63 -6.10
CA LYS A 218 -23.60 -5.90 -5.94
C LYS A 218 -24.15 -6.07 -4.53
N GLY A 219 -24.38 -4.97 -3.84
CA GLY A 219 -25.04 -4.99 -2.56
C GLY A 219 -26.50 -5.47 -2.63
N ASN A 220 -27.00 -6.05 -1.53
CA ASN A 220 -28.39 -6.47 -1.44
C ASN A 220 -29.32 -5.25 -1.50
N SER A 221 -30.26 -5.20 -2.47
CA SER A 221 -31.14 -4.05 -2.72
C SER A 221 -32.03 -3.67 -1.53
N LYS A 222 -32.42 -4.63 -0.68
CA LYS A 222 -33.19 -4.33 0.55
C LYS A 222 -32.33 -3.60 1.57
N GLN A 223 -31.07 -4.02 1.72
CA GLN A 223 -30.12 -3.37 2.64
C GLN A 223 -29.73 -1.97 2.14
N VAL A 224 -29.54 -1.79 0.83
CA VAL A 224 -29.32 -0.47 0.23
C VAL A 224 -30.49 0.47 0.50
N LYS A 225 -31.75 0.02 0.34
CA LYS A 225 -32.93 0.80 0.70
C LYS A 225 -33.04 1.11 2.19
N GLN A 226 -32.62 0.18 3.06
CA GLN A 226 -32.58 0.43 4.52
C GLN A 226 -31.53 1.49 4.85
N ALA A 227 -30.36 1.42 4.22
CA ALA A 227 -29.29 2.38 4.39
C ALA A 227 -29.72 3.79 3.92
N ALA A 228 -30.32 3.91 2.72
CA ALA A 228 -30.84 5.17 2.23
C ALA A 228 -31.83 5.81 3.20
N ARG A 229 -32.79 5.03 3.74
CA ARG A 229 -33.75 5.53 4.74
C ARG A 229 -33.10 5.92 6.08
N ALA A 230 -31.99 5.28 6.45
CA ALA A 230 -31.26 5.68 7.66
C ALA A 230 -30.53 7.00 7.43
N ILE A 231 -29.90 7.19 6.26
CA ILE A 231 -29.24 8.43 5.86
C ILE A 231 -30.24 9.60 5.82
N GLU A 232 -31.42 9.42 5.22
CA GLU A 232 -32.48 10.44 5.14
C GLU A 232 -32.93 10.97 6.53
N LYS A 233 -32.84 10.13 7.55
CA LYS A 233 -33.32 10.45 8.90
C LYS A 233 -32.23 10.95 9.85
N ALA A 234 -30.97 10.72 9.49
CA ALA A 234 -29.85 11.09 10.32
C ALA A 234 -29.70 12.62 10.43
N LYS A 235 -29.39 13.10 11.61
CA LYS A 235 -29.12 14.52 11.90
C LYS A 235 -27.64 14.80 12.09
N ARG A 236 -26.88 13.80 12.54
CA ARG A 236 -25.44 13.86 12.81
C ARG A 236 -24.69 12.71 12.11
N PRO A 237 -24.91 12.50 10.77
CA PRO A 237 -24.24 11.43 10.07
C PRO A 237 -22.76 11.74 9.87
N VAL A 238 -21.91 10.67 9.84
CA VAL A 238 -20.51 10.73 9.45
C VAL A 238 -20.22 9.59 8.48
N ILE A 239 -19.52 9.88 7.39
CA ILE A 239 -18.92 8.84 6.55
C ILE A 239 -17.53 8.52 7.09
N TYR A 240 -17.28 7.22 7.34
CA TYR A 240 -16.00 6.68 7.76
C TYR A 240 -15.37 5.92 6.59
N ALA A 241 -14.47 6.58 5.84
CA ALA A 241 -13.89 6.08 4.61
C ALA A 241 -12.55 5.37 4.84
N GLY A 242 -12.46 4.11 4.44
CA GLY A 242 -11.23 3.32 4.51
C GLY A 242 -10.54 3.11 3.16
N GLY A 243 -9.46 2.31 3.17
CA GLY A 243 -8.69 1.95 1.97
C GLY A 243 -9.51 1.28 0.87
N GLY A 244 -10.64 0.67 1.20
CA GLY A 244 -11.55 0.06 0.23
C GLY A 244 -12.15 1.07 -0.76
N VAL A 245 -12.28 2.35 -0.38
CA VAL A 245 -12.70 3.44 -1.30
C VAL A 245 -11.68 3.60 -2.43
N ILE A 246 -10.39 3.63 -2.08
CA ILE A 246 -9.30 3.76 -3.05
C ILE A 246 -9.16 2.49 -3.90
N ALA A 247 -9.24 1.32 -3.25
CA ALA A 247 -9.10 0.03 -3.93
C ALA A 247 -10.18 -0.21 -4.98
N SER A 248 -11.44 0.19 -4.69
CA SER A 248 -12.57 0.07 -5.62
C SER A 248 -12.66 1.21 -6.65
N GLY A 249 -11.85 2.28 -6.51
CA GLY A 249 -11.94 3.49 -7.33
C GLY A 249 -13.25 4.26 -7.14
N ALA A 250 -13.75 4.31 -5.89
CA ALA A 250 -15.06 4.86 -5.54
C ALA A 250 -15.03 6.33 -5.07
N THR A 251 -13.92 7.05 -5.28
CA THR A 251 -13.76 8.45 -4.84
C THR A 251 -14.87 9.37 -5.38
N ALA A 252 -15.22 9.22 -6.64
CA ALA A 252 -16.27 10.05 -7.25
C ALA A 252 -17.66 9.78 -6.65
N GLU A 253 -18.02 8.52 -6.44
CA GLU A 253 -19.29 8.11 -5.85
C GLU A 253 -19.38 8.51 -4.38
N LEU A 254 -18.25 8.43 -3.64
CA LEU A 254 -18.15 8.90 -2.26
C LEU A 254 -18.37 10.42 -2.19
N THR A 255 -17.67 11.18 -3.03
CA THR A 255 -17.80 12.64 -3.10
C THR A 255 -19.23 13.03 -3.45
N GLN A 256 -19.83 12.40 -4.46
CA GLN A 256 -21.21 12.66 -4.84
C GLN A 256 -22.20 12.40 -3.69
N LEU A 257 -22.04 11.31 -2.94
CA LEU A 257 -22.88 11.01 -1.78
C LEU A 257 -22.70 12.05 -0.69
N ALA A 258 -21.45 12.36 -0.32
CA ALA A 258 -21.13 13.33 0.72
C ALA A 258 -21.70 14.72 0.41
N GLU A 259 -21.51 15.21 -0.82
CA GLU A 259 -21.97 16.52 -1.24
C GLU A 259 -23.50 16.59 -1.38
N SER A 260 -24.14 15.57 -1.99
CA SER A 260 -25.59 15.58 -2.16
C SER A 260 -26.37 15.55 -0.85
N MET A 261 -25.83 14.84 0.16
CA MET A 261 -26.43 14.69 1.48
C MET A 261 -25.77 15.56 2.55
N GLN A 262 -24.75 16.36 2.18
CA GLN A 262 -24.00 17.24 3.09
C GLN A 262 -23.50 16.47 4.34
N ILE A 263 -22.86 15.31 4.10
CA ILE A 263 -22.33 14.43 5.17
C ILE A 263 -20.81 14.61 5.27
N PRO A 264 -20.30 14.95 6.47
CA PRO A 264 -18.86 15.04 6.69
C PRO A 264 -18.16 13.67 6.58
N VAL A 265 -16.91 13.69 6.11
CA VAL A 265 -16.11 12.49 5.81
C VAL A 265 -14.86 12.48 6.66
N ALA A 266 -14.69 11.44 7.47
CA ALA A 266 -13.45 11.09 8.16
C ALA A 266 -12.77 9.91 7.45
N THR A 267 -11.45 9.92 7.36
CA THR A 267 -10.70 8.86 6.68
C THR A 267 -9.84 8.06 7.65
N THR A 268 -9.57 6.80 7.30
CA THR A 268 -8.46 6.06 7.91
C THR A 268 -7.13 6.51 7.30
N LEU A 269 -6.00 6.14 7.90
CA LEU A 269 -4.68 6.36 7.31
C LEU A 269 -4.58 5.80 5.88
N THR A 270 -5.07 4.57 5.65
CA THR A 270 -5.10 3.94 4.32
C THR A 270 -6.20 4.45 3.40
N GLY A 271 -7.14 5.21 3.93
CA GLY A 271 -8.21 5.88 3.17
C GLY A 271 -7.86 7.32 2.77
N LYS A 272 -6.71 7.85 3.23
CA LYS A 272 -6.26 9.21 2.91
C LYS A 272 -6.13 9.41 1.39
N GLY A 273 -6.67 10.52 0.89
CA GLY A 273 -6.83 10.78 -0.56
C GLY A 273 -8.05 10.12 -1.21
N GLY A 274 -8.79 9.26 -0.49
CA GLY A 274 -10.06 8.69 -0.96
C GLY A 274 -11.23 9.69 -0.95
N PHE A 275 -11.07 10.82 -0.28
CA PHE A 275 -11.95 11.97 -0.31
C PHE A 275 -11.08 13.25 -0.38
N PRO A 276 -11.43 14.27 -1.20
CA PRO A 276 -10.63 15.48 -1.33
C PRO A 276 -10.47 16.23 -0.01
N GLU A 277 -9.23 16.51 0.39
CA GLU A 277 -8.98 17.17 1.68
C GLU A 277 -9.19 18.68 1.67
N ASP A 278 -9.33 19.29 0.50
CA ASP A 278 -9.77 20.68 0.32
C ASP A 278 -11.30 20.87 0.41
N SER A 279 -12.06 19.78 0.48
CA SER A 279 -13.51 19.84 0.66
C SER A 279 -13.87 20.36 2.08
N PRO A 280 -14.86 21.28 2.22
CA PRO A 280 -15.34 21.71 3.53
C PRO A 280 -15.94 20.57 4.36
N LEU A 281 -16.38 19.49 3.72
CA LEU A 281 -16.90 18.29 4.36
C LEU A 281 -15.78 17.35 4.88
N ASN A 282 -14.53 17.58 4.53
CA ASN A 282 -13.43 16.75 5.02
C ASN A 282 -13.17 17.01 6.51
N LEU A 283 -13.16 15.94 7.30
CA LEU A 283 -12.78 15.94 8.71
C LEU A 283 -11.30 15.58 8.92
N GLY A 284 -10.64 15.05 7.90
CA GLY A 284 -9.30 14.51 7.98
C GLY A 284 -9.24 13.10 8.56
N MET A 285 -8.05 12.72 9.03
CA MET A 285 -7.81 11.38 9.56
C MET A 285 -8.44 11.19 10.94
N LEU A 286 -9.11 10.06 11.15
CA LEU A 286 -9.67 9.60 12.41
C LEU A 286 -8.70 8.67 13.14
N GLY A 287 -8.77 8.64 14.46
CA GLY A 287 -8.11 7.63 15.31
C GLY A 287 -7.18 8.21 16.37
N MET A 288 -6.34 7.35 16.96
CA MET A 288 -5.44 7.68 18.07
C MET A 288 -4.55 8.92 17.80
N TYR A 289 -4.12 9.08 16.57
CA TYR A 289 -3.37 10.24 16.07
C TYR A 289 -4.17 11.01 15.03
N GLY A 290 -5.50 10.88 15.06
CA GLY A 290 -6.41 11.59 14.17
C GLY A 290 -6.62 13.03 14.55
N LEU A 291 -7.34 13.78 13.73
CA LEU A 291 -7.68 15.16 14.01
C LEU A 291 -8.77 15.25 15.08
N PRO A 292 -8.67 16.18 16.06
CA PRO A 292 -9.63 16.29 17.15
C PRO A 292 -11.08 16.43 16.67
N ALA A 293 -11.33 17.26 15.64
CA ALA A 293 -12.68 17.44 15.10
C ALA A 293 -13.24 16.17 14.45
N ALA A 294 -12.38 15.32 13.86
CA ALA A 294 -12.79 14.02 13.29
C ALA A 294 -13.21 13.05 14.40
N ASN A 295 -12.44 12.98 15.47
CA ASN A 295 -12.73 12.12 16.63
C ASN A 295 -14.02 12.57 17.34
N GLU A 296 -14.17 13.86 17.57
CA GLU A 296 -15.39 14.44 18.19
C GLU A 296 -16.63 14.18 17.33
N ALA A 297 -16.53 14.44 16.02
CA ALA A 297 -17.64 14.19 15.10
C ALA A 297 -18.04 12.71 15.06
N MET A 298 -17.08 11.81 15.14
CA MET A 298 -17.36 10.38 15.21
C MET A 298 -18.06 10.00 16.52
N HIS A 299 -17.62 10.55 17.65
CA HIS A 299 -18.21 10.29 18.97
C HIS A 299 -19.65 10.77 19.07
N GLU A 300 -19.95 11.98 18.58
CA GLU A 300 -21.26 12.64 18.67
C GLU A 300 -22.22 12.22 17.53
N SER A 301 -21.78 11.36 16.61
CA SER A 301 -22.60 10.94 15.47
C SER A 301 -23.81 10.10 15.87
N ASP A 302 -24.93 10.23 15.13
CA ASP A 302 -26.12 9.37 15.23
C ASP A 302 -26.16 8.28 14.16
N LEU A 303 -25.33 8.42 13.11
CA LEU A 303 -25.18 7.45 12.04
C LEU A 303 -23.74 7.45 11.53
N VAL A 304 -23.12 6.28 11.49
CA VAL A 304 -21.83 6.05 10.83
C VAL A 304 -22.04 5.24 9.55
N LEU A 305 -21.65 5.79 8.42
CA LEU A 305 -21.55 5.07 7.17
C LEU A 305 -20.09 4.62 6.99
N ALA A 306 -19.78 3.41 7.41
CA ALA A 306 -18.46 2.80 7.30
C ALA A 306 -18.27 2.17 5.91
N VAL A 307 -17.32 2.69 5.13
CA VAL A 307 -17.15 2.39 3.72
C VAL A 307 -15.74 1.84 3.46
N GLY A 308 -15.65 0.54 3.19
CA GLY A 308 -14.38 -0.12 2.91
C GLY A 308 -13.36 0.04 4.05
N THR A 309 -13.81 -0.07 5.29
CA THR A 309 -12.98 0.08 6.50
C THR A 309 -13.18 -1.11 7.44
N ARG A 310 -12.10 -1.50 8.12
CA ARG A 310 -12.05 -2.70 8.98
C ARG A 310 -12.25 -2.41 10.46
N PHE A 311 -12.53 -1.18 10.85
CA PHE A 311 -12.58 -0.77 12.25
C PHE A 311 -11.31 -1.21 13.02
N ALA A 312 -10.14 -0.89 12.46
CA ALA A 312 -8.86 -1.22 13.09
C ALA A 312 -8.68 -0.45 14.40
N ASN A 313 -8.10 -1.09 15.41
CA ASN A 313 -7.93 -0.52 16.75
C ASN A 313 -7.17 0.81 16.80
N ARG A 314 -6.29 1.07 15.82
CA ARG A 314 -5.59 2.37 15.69
C ARG A 314 -6.52 3.52 15.29
N SER A 315 -7.64 3.20 14.65
CA SER A 315 -8.65 4.17 14.26
C SER A 315 -9.82 4.25 15.25
N THR A 316 -10.16 3.14 15.91
CA THR A 316 -11.32 3.09 16.82
C THR A 316 -10.96 3.27 18.28
N GLY A 317 -9.70 3.04 18.67
CA GLY A 317 -9.37 2.88 20.08
C GLY A 317 -10.13 1.69 20.69
N ASP A 318 -10.78 1.89 21.83
CA ASP A 318 -11.71 0.91 22.39
C ASP A 318 -12.97 0.81 21.51
N ALA A 319 -13.22 -0.36 20.98
CA ALA A 319 -14.35 -0.60 20.09
C ALA A 319 -15.72 -0.37 20.76
N GLN A 320 -15.82 -0.46 22.10
CA GLN A 320 -17.06 -0.21 22.84
C GLN A 320 -17.36 1.28 23.00
N GLY A 321 -16.33 2.10 23.08
CA GLY A 321 -16.43 3.56 23.18
C GLY A 321 -16.53 4.27 21.83
N PHE A 322 -16.33 3.57 20.72
CA PHE A 322 -16.35 4.13 19.38
C PHE A 322 -17.78 4.41 18.90
N ALA A 323 -18.09 5.67 18.57
CA ALA A 323 -19.40 6.11 18.06
C ALA A 323 -20.59 5.54 18.88
N PRO A 324 -20.64 5.75 20.21
CA PRO A 324 -21.51 5.02 21.13
C PRO A 324 -23.01 5.29 20.90
N HIS A 325 -23.34 6.35 20.19
CA HIS A 325 -24.71 6.77 19.90
C HIS A 325 -25.16 6.47 18.48
N ALA A 326 -24.23 6.02 17.62
CA ALA A 326 -24.49 5.87 16.20
C ALA A 326 -25.03 4.47 15.85
N ARG A 327 -25.96 4.46 14.90
CA ARG A 327 -26.21 3.26 14.11
C ARG A 327 -25.13 3.13 13.05
N VAL A 328 -24.72 1.89 12.75
CA VAL A 328 -23.64 1.63 11.81
C VAL A 328 -24.17 0.94 10.55
N ILE A 329 -23.97 1.61 9.40
CA ILE A 329 -24.05 0.98 8.08
C ILE A 329 -22.63 0.56 7.72
N HIS A 330 -22.39 -0.73 7.45
CA HIS A 330 -21.06 -1.22 7.11
C HIS A 330 -21.06 -1.81 5.69
N ILE A 331 -20.32 -1.17 4.79
CA ILE A 331 -20.15 -1.58 3.39
C ILE A 331 -18.74 -2.12 3.20
N ASP A 332 -18.64 -3.39 2.87
CA ASP A 332 -17.36 -4.02 2.54
C ASP A 332 -17.55 -5.14 1.50
N ILE A 333 -16.55 -5.35 0.67
CA ILE A 333 -16.55 -6.44 -0.32
C ILE A 333 -16.26 -7.80 0.33
N ASP A 334 -15.57 -7.79 1.47
CA ASP A 334 -15.22 -8.97 2.24
C ASP A 334 -16.28 -9.23 3.33
N PRO A 335 -17.10 -10.27 3.20
CA PRO A 335 -18.12 -10.58 4.20
C PRO A 335 -17.52 -10.91 5.58
N ALA A 336 -16.25 -11.30 5.66
CA ALA A 336 -15.59 -11.61 6.92
C ALA A 336 -15.23 -10.34 7.74
N GLU A 337 -15.17 -9.17 7.12
CA GLU A 337 -14.93 -7.90 7.82
C GLU A 337 -16.21 -7.30 8.42
N ILE A 338 -17.36 -7.63 7.85
CA ILE A 338 -18.66 -7.09 8.32
C ILE A 338 -18.94 -7.53 9.76
N GLY A 339 -19.03 -6.56 10.66
CA GLY A 339 -19.34 -6.83 12.06
C GLY A 339 -18.24 -7.50 12.88
N LYS A 340 -17.03 -7.66 12.33
CA LYS A 340 -15.91 -8.35 12.97
C LYS A 340 -15.39 -7.61 14.21
N ASN A 341 -15.12 -6.32 14.07
CA ASN A 341 -14.54 -5.50 15.14
C ASN A 341 -15.57 -4.55 15.77
N HIS A 342 -16.59 -4.16 15.01
CA HIS A 342 -17.68 -3.31 15.49
C HIS A 342 -19.01 -3.80 14.93
N HIS A 343 -20.08 -3.73 15.73
CA HIS A 343 -21.42 -4.16 15.31
C HIS A 343 -21.91 -3.37 14.09
N ALA A 344 -22.55 -4.06 13.14
CA ALA A 344 -23.15 -3.46 11.96
C ALA A 344 -24.68 -3.61 12.02
N ASP A 345 -25.40 -2.51 12.17
CA ASP A 345 -26.89 -2.50 12.15
C ASP A 345 -27.43 -2.77 10.76
N ILE A 346 -26.74 -2.27 9.74
CA ILE A 346 -27.09 -2.48 8.33
C ILE A 346 -25.84 -2.96 7.59
N PRO A 347 -25.63 -4.29 7.54
CA PRO A 347 -24.51 -4.87 6.79
C PRO A 347 -24.80 -4.86 5.28
N ILE A 348 -23.83 -4.44 4.45
CA ILE A 348 -23.94 -4.49 2.99
C ILE A 348 -22.64 -5.10 2.43
N VAL A 349 -22.72 -6.36 2.04
CA VAL A 349 -21.62 -7.01 1.33
C VAL A 349 -21.68 -6.61 -0.14
N GLY A 350 -20.63 -5.97 -0.64
CA GLY A 350 -20.54 -5.52 -2.02
C GLY A 350 -19.34 -4.61 -2.26
N ASP A 351 -19.01 -4.42 -3.53
CA ASP A 351 -18.00 -3.46 -3.95
C ASP A 351 -18.44 -2.04 -3.62
N VAL A 352 -17.53 -1.26 -3.03
CA VAL A 352 -17.83 0.08 -2.53
C VAL A 352 -18.39 0.98 -3.63
N LYS A 353 -17.76 1.01 -4.80
CA LYS A 353 -18.20 1.85 -5.94
C LYS A 353 -19.64 1.52 -6.35
N THR A 354 -19.90 0.23 -6.54
CA THR A 354 -21.21 -0.27 -6.96
C THR A 354 -22.29 0.02 -5.92
N VAL A 355 -21.99 -0.14 -4.63
CA VAL A 355 -22.94 0.10 -3.54
C VAL A 355 -23.21 1.59 -3.35
N LEU A 356 -22.19 2.44 -3.37
CA LEU A 356 -22.37 3.90 -3.26
C LEU A 356 -23.18 4.46 -4.41
N ALA A 357 -22.92 4.03 -5.66
CA ALA A 357 -23.74 4.43 -6.81
C ALA A 357 -25.21 4.06 -6.62
N ALA A 358 -25.49 2.84 -6.12
CA ALA A 358 -26.86 2.39 -5.83
C ALA A 358 -27.52 3.17 -4.68
N LEU A 359 -26.75 3.59 -3.67
CA LEU A 359 -27.26 4.45 -2.57
C LEU A 359 -27.62 5.84 -3.08
N VAL A 360 -26.76 6.47 -3.88
CA VAL A 360 -27.02 7.77 -4.50
C VAL A 360 -28.29 7.73 -5.37
N GLU A 361 -28.43 6.68 -6.17
CA GLU A 361 -29.62 6.49 -7.01
C GLU A 361 -30.91 6.36 -6.14
N GLU A 362 -30.86 5.58 -5.06
CA GLU A 362 -32.01 5.38 -4.18
C GLU A 362 -32.40 6.66 -3.41
N LEU A 363 -31.41 7.44 -2.95
CA LEU A 363 -31.62 8.74 -2.31
C LEU A 363 -32.25 9.76 -3.27
N HIS A 364 -31.78 9.80 -4.53
CA HIS A 364 -32.37 10.66 -5.56
C HIS A 364 -33.83 10.28 -5.88
N LYS A 365 -34.16 8.98 -5.96
CA LYS A 365 -35.53 8.51 -6.17
C LYS A 365 -36.49 8.95 -5.06
N ASN A 366 -35.99 9.04 -3.84
CA ASN A 366 -36.76 9.45 -2.68
C ASN A 366 -36.84 10.98 -2.52
N ASP A 367 -36.24 11.78 -3.41
CA ASP A 367 -36.05 13.24 -3.25
C ASP A 367 -35.46 13.61 -1.88
N ALA A 368 -34.51 12.79 -1.40
CA ALA A 368 -33.88 12.95 -0.10
C ALA A 368 -33.17 14.31 0.02
N ARG A 369 -33.31 14.96 1.17
CA ARG A 369 -32.69 16.27 1.45
C ARG A 369 -31.83 16.19 2.69
N PRO A 370 -30.67 16.87 2.70
CA PRO A 370 -29.82 16.91 3.87
C PRO A 370 -30.52 17.61 5.06
N GLN A 371 -30.30 17.09 6.27
CA GLN A 371 -30.78 17.66 7.53
C GLN A 371 -29.63 17.97 8.48
N THR A 372 -28.49 18.34 7.93
CA THR A 372 -27.19 18.36 8.61
C THR A 372 -26.65 19.77 8.88
N SER A 373 -27.42 20.84 8.59
CA SER A 373 -26.90 22.22 8.71
C SER A 373 -26.38 22.55 10.12
N ALA A 374 -27.15 22.26 11.16
CA ALA A 374 -26.72 22.49 12.55
C ALA A 374 -25.49 21.60 12.91
N TRP A 375 -25.45 20.39 12.39
CA TRP A 375 -24.32 19.47 12.57
C TRP A 375 -23.03 20.01 11.96
N LEU A 376 -23.10 20.58 10.76
CA LEU A 376 -21.94 21.18 10.11
C LEU A 376 -21.48 22.47 10.82
N GLU A 377 -22.40 23.22 11.46
CA GLU A 377 -22.05 24.35 12.29
C GLU A 377 -21.29 23.92 13.56
N ASP A 378 -21.74 22.86 14.25
CA ASP A 378 -21.03 22.27 15.38
C ASP A 378 -19.59 21.86 14.98
N ILE A 379 -19.45 21.14 13.86
CA ILE A 379 -18.15 20.70 13.34
C ILE A 379 -17.24 21.90 12.97
N ALA A 380 -17.79 22.93 12.34
CA ALA A 380 -17.02 24.12 11.98
C ALA A 380 -16.50 24.84 13.25
N GLN A 381 -17.30 24.87 14.32
CA GLN A 381 -16.89 25.39 15.60
C GLN A 381 -15.73 24.57 16.19
N TRP A 382 -15.81 23.24 16.22
CA TRP A 382 -14.73 22.38 16.74
C TRP A 382 -13.43 22.53 15.96
N LYS A 383 -13.49 22.66 14.63
CA LYS A 383 -12.30 22.93 13.80
C LYS A 383 -11.62 24.27 14.17
N GLN A 384 -12.39 25.27 14.59
CA GLN A 384 -11.86 26.58 15.01
C GLN A 384 -11.32 26.57 16.44
N GLU A 385 -12.00 25.89 17.37
CA GLU A 385 -11.64 25.84 18.79
C GLU A 385 -10.42 24.94 19.05
N ARG A 386 -10.23 23.94 18.20
CA ARG A 386 -9.14 22.94 18.32
C ARG A 386 -8.27 22.92 17.06
N PRO A 387 -7.65 24.07 16.69
CA PRO A 387 -6.72 24.06 15.58
C PRO A 387 -5.56 23.13 15.90
N HIS A 388 -4.93 22.56 14.87
CA HIS A 388 -3.61 21.97 15.02
C HIS A 388 -2.72 22.98 15.75
N ARG A 389 -1.97 22.50 16.75
CA ARG A 389 -1.16 23.31 17.66
C ARG A 389 -0.35 24.34 16.86
N ASN A 390 -0.53 25.63 17.15
CA ASN A 390 0.15 26.71 16.43
C ASN A 390 1.61 26.75 16.87
N MET A 391 2.49 26.27 16.03
CA MET A 391 3.84 25.84 16.32
C MET A 391 4.85 26.99 16.09
N ARG A 392 4.75 28.02 16.88
CA ARG A 392 5.79 29.05 16.94
C ARG A 392 6.68 28.81 18.15
N GLY A 393 7.74 28.01 17.96
CA GLY A 393 8.83 27.83 18.92
C GLY A 393 10.09 28.50 18.40
N GLU A 394 10.79 29.28 19.21
CA GLU A 394 12.10 29.82 18.89
C GLU A 394 13.18 28.73 19.16
N GLY A 395 14.06 28.47 18.21
CA GLY A 395 15.33 27.79 18.42
C GLY A 395 15.51 26.37 17.86
N THR A 396 14.44 25.58 17.63
CA THR A 396 14.55 24.23 17.03
C THR A 396 13.61 24.07 15.85
N ILE A 397 13.97 23.21 14.88
CA ILE A 397 13.09 22.86 13.76
C ILE A 397 12.03 21.90 14.29
N ARG A 398 10.76 22.26 14.10
CA ARG A 398 9.64 21.41 14.49
C ARG A 398 9.12 20.60 13.30
N PRO A 399 8.80 19.32 13.50
CA PRO A 399 8.32 18.44 12.43
C PRO A 399 7.10 18.99 11.69
N GLU A 400 6.18 19.62 12.42
CA GLU A 400 4.97 20.19 11.84
C GLU A 400 5.27 21.38 10.91
N GLN A 401 6.27 22.20 11.23
CA GLN A 401 6.73 23.28 10.34
C GLN A 401 7.28 22.71 9.04
N VAL A 402 8.03 21.61 9.13
CA VAL A 402 8.57 20.91 7.96
C VAL A 402 7.44 20.38 7.08
N MET A 403 6.43 19.73 7.68
CA MET A 403 5.30 19.17 6.92
C MET A 403 4.43 20.26 6.28
N MET A 404 4.11 21.33 7.00
CA MET A 404 3.32 22.46 6.46
C MET A 404 4.07 23.17 5.33
N LEU A 405 5.38 23.34 5.47
CA LEU A 405 6.20 23.92 4.40
C LEU A 405 6.30 22.99 3.19
N LEU A 406 6.43 21.68 3.41
CA LEU A 406 6.42 20.70 2.32
C LEU A 406 5.11 20.76 1.55
N ASP A 407 3.99 20.78 2.24
CA ASP A 407 2.65 20.90 1.65
C ASP A 407 2.54 22.15 0.78
N GLU A 408 2.92 23.31 1.32
CA GLU A 408 2.92 24.58 0.59
C GLU A 408 3.81 24.56 -0.66
N LEU A 409 5.01 23.97 -0.55
CA LEU A 409 5.98 23.92 -1.66
C LEU A 409 5.61 22.91 -2.76
N THR A 410 4.69 21.99 -2.48
CA THR A 410 4.31 20.91 -3.41
C THR A 410 2.88 20.99 -3.92
N LYS A 411 2.05 21.91 -3.41
CA LYS A 411 0.62 22.03 -3.73
C LYS A 411 0.28 22.13 -5.21
N ASP A 412 1.15 22.77 -6.00
CA ASP A 412 0.95 22.97 -7.44
C ASP A 412 1.60 21.86 -8.29
N HIS A 413 2.06 20.79 -7.67
CA HIS A 413 2.73 19.67 -8.32
C HIS A 413 1.98 18.37 -8.15
N ASP A 414 2.11 17.49 -9.14
CA ASP A 414 1.68 16.10 -9.00
C ASP A 414 2.65 15.34 -8.09
N THR A 415 2.33 15.33 -6.78
CA THR A 415 3.20 14.75 -5.76
C THR A 415 2.59 13.48 -5.19
N ILE A 416 3.39 12.42 -5.12
CA ILE A 416 3.12 11.20 -4.38
C ILE A 416 4.01 11.20 -3.14
N LEU A 417 3.38 11.17 -1.98
CA LEU A 417 4.07 11.07 -0.71
C LEU A 417 4.12 9.61 -0.26
N THR A 418 5.31 9.07 -0.07
CA THR A 418 5.49 7.81 0.64
C THR A 418 5.97 8.08 2.05
N THR A 419 5.54 7.30 3.02
CA THR A 419 6.04 7.42 4.39
C THR A 419 6.64 6.12 4.86
N ASP A 420 7.68 6.21 5.64
CA ASP A 420 8.06 5.15 6.54
C ASP A 420 7.16 5.15 7.79
N VAL A 421 7.44 4.33 8.79
CA VAL A 421 6.59 4.16 9.96
C VAL A 421 7.22 4.75 11.21
N GLY A 422 6.47 5.61 11.89
CA GLY A 422 6.90 6.33 13.10
C GLY A 422 6.16 7.66 13.28
N GLN A 423 6.72 8.55 14.09
CA GLN A 423 6.14 9.88 14.33
C GLN A 423 6.02 10.68 13.03
N HIS A 424 7.03 10.61 12.15
CA HIS A 424 7.04 11.27 10.84
C HIS A 424 5.85 10.87 9.94
N GLN A 425 5.40 9.61 10.02
CA GLN A 425 4.19 9.13 9.34
C GLN A 425 2.95 9.87 9.83
N MET A 426 2.84 10.05 11.14
CA MET A 426 1.68 10.71 11.74
C MET A 426 1.65 12.20 11.43
N TRP A 427 2.78 12.92 11.56
CA TRP A 427 2.87 14.32 11.16
C TRP A 427 2.53 14.51 9.68
N ALA A 428 3.05 13.64 8.80
CA ALA A 428 2.69 13.66 7.38
C ALA A 428 1.20 13.41 7.15
N SER A 429 0.61 12.44 7.85
CA SER A 429 -0.81 12.11 7.67
C SER A 429 -1.77 13.21 8.18
N GLN A 430 -1.33 13.99 9.18
CA GLN A 430 -2.11 15.08 9.76
C GLN A 430 -2.00 16.39 8.96
N LEU A 431 -0.85 16.67 8.34
CA LEU A 431 -0.48 18.00 7.88
C LEU A 431 -0.20 18.12 6.38
N PHE A 432 0.00 17.00 5.69
CA PHE A 432 0.16 17.00 4.24
C PHE A 432 -1.19 16.74 3.57
N HIS A 433 -1.66 17.68 2.74
CA HIS A 433 -2.95 17.56 2.08
C HIS A 433 -2.89 16.69 0.83
N THR A 434 -3.89 15.82 0.69
CA THR A 434 -4.05 14.94 -0.46
C THR A 434 -5.41 15.19 -1.11
N THR A 435 -5.40 15.63 -2.36
CA THR A 435 -6.62 15.92 -3.13
C THR A 435 -7.01 14.82 -4.10
N ARG A 436 -6.13 13.81 -4.27
CA ARG A 436 -6.30 12.72 -5.21
C ARG A 436 -6.03 11.35 -4.57
N PRO A 437 -6.74 10.30 -5.00
CA PRO A 437 -6.46 8.95 -4.53
C PRO A 437 -5.07 8.49 -4.99
N ARG A 438 -4.47 7.54 -4.25
CA ARG A 438 -3.18 6.90 -4.54
C ARG A 438 -1.95 7.79 -4.44
N THR A 439 -2.08 8.98 -3.87
CA THR A 439 -0.96 9.92 -3.68
C THR A 439 -0.38 9.92 -2.26
N PHE A 440 -0.96 9.12 -1.35
CA PHE A 440 -0.41 8.87 -0.01
C PHE A 440 -0.17 7.38 0.17
N VAL A 441 1.10 6.98 0.18
CA VAL A 441 1.55 5.58 0.20
C VAL A 441 2.22 5.28 1.53
N SER A 442 1.61 4.44 2.35
CA SER A 442 2.07 4.21 3.72
C SER A 442 1.67 2.82 4.21
N SER A 443 2.50 2.18 5.02
CA SER A 443 2.16 0.92 5.69
C SER A 443 1.22 1.19 6.87
N GLY A 444 -0.06 0.87 6.72
CA GLY A 444 -1.08 1.16 7.71
C GLY A 444 -1.31 0.03 8.71
N GLY A 445 -1.56 -1.18 8.23
CA GLY A 445 -1.97 -2.32 9.06
C GLY A 445 -0.82 -2.99 9.79
N ALA A 446 0.26 -3.30 9.09
CA ALA A 446 1.45 -3.92 9.67
C ALA A 446 2.36 -2.90 10.36
N GLY A 447 2.38 -1.65 9.89
CA GLY A 447 3.25 -0.62 10.45
C GLY A 447 4.73 -0.95 10.26
N THR A 448 5.10 -1.32 9.04
CA THR A 448 6.44 -1.85 8.72
C THR A 448 7.45 -0.74 8.56
N MET A 449 8.40 -0.64 9.48
CA MET A 449 9.59 0.19 9.32
C MET A 449 10.48 -0.34 8.19
N GLY A 450 11.10 0.56 7.41
CA GLY A 450 11.85 0.22 6.20
C GLY A 450 11.00 0.09 4.93
N PHE A 451 9.71 0.39 5.01
CA PHE A 451 8.77 0.38 3.88
C PHE A 451 8.97 1.59 2.94
N GLY A 452 9.21 2.78 3.51
CA GLY A 452 9.06 4.06 2.80
C GLY A 452 9.95 4.21 1.57
N LEU A 453 11.25 3.94 1.69
CA LEU A 453 12.23 4.11 0.62
C LEU A 453 12.00 3.16 -0.57
N PRO A 454 11.89 1.84 -0.40
CA PRO A 454 11.58 0.95 -1.52
C PRO A 454 10.18 1.19 -2.09
N ALA A 455 9.19 1.58 -1.28
CA ALA A 455 7.87 1.95 -1.78
C ALA A 455 7.93 3.21 -2.66
N ALA A 456 8.77 4.19 -2.32
CA ALA A 456 9.02 5.37 -3.16
C ALA A 456 9.64 4.98 -4.51
N MET A 457 10.59 4.05 -4.50
CA MET A 457 11.18 3.48 -5.72
C MET A 457 10.10 2.88 -6.63
N GLY A 458 9.23 2.04 -6.06
CA GLY A 458 8.14 1.42 -6.80
C GLY A 458 7.11 2.42 -7.33
N ALA A 459 6.74 3.40 -6.51
CA ALA A 459 5.83 4.48 -6.90
C ALA A 459 6.41 5.32 -8.05
N GLN A 460 7.70 5.66 -8.01
CA GLN A 460 8.37 6.44 -9.06
C GLN A 460 8.46 5.67 -10.39
N LEU A 461 8.70 4.37 -10.34
CA LEU A 461 8.71 3.52 -11.53
C LEU A 461 7.31 3.40 -12.16
N GLY A 462 6.28 3.33 -11.33
CA GLY A 462 4.90 3.26 -11.79
C GLY A 462 4.32 4.58 -12.27
N MET A 463 4.83 5.69 -11.73
CA MET A 463 4.35 7.06 -11.99
C MET A 463 5.54 7.97 -12.31
N PRO A 464 6.18 7.80 -13.49
CA PRO A 464 7.44 8.47 -13.82
C PRO A 464 7.33 9.99 -13.90
N ASP A 465 6.17 10.52 -14.22
CA ASP A 465 5.92 11.97 -14.36
C ASP A 465 5.56 12.65 -13.03
N SER A 466 5.26 11.87 -11.99
CA SER A 466 4.95 12.39 -10.66
C SER A 466 6.24 12.66 -9.86
N ARG A 467 6.18 13.66 -8.98
CA ARG A 467 7.22 13.86 -7.97
C ARG A 467 7.00 12.91 -6.81
N VAL A 468 7.93 11.99 -6.56
CA VAL A 468 7.83 11.07 -5.43
C VAL A 468 8.73 11.52 -4.29
N ILE A 469 8.13 11.70 -3.11
CA ILE A 469 8.81 12.13 -1.88
C ILE A 469 8.62 11.04 -0.82
N CYS A 470 9.73 10.55 -0.28
CA CYS A 470 9.74 9.64 0.87
C CYS A 470 10.03 10.41 2.16
N ILE A 471 9.10 10.37 3.11
CA ILE A 471 9.31 10.88 4.47
C ILE A 471 9.68 9.73 5.38
N THR A 472 10.83 9.83 6.02
CA THR A 472 11.38 8.77 6.85
C THR A 472 12.02 9.31 8.13
N GLY A 473 12.25 8.43 9.10
CA GLY A 473 13.03 8.70 10.29
C GLY A 473 14.39 8.02 10.25
N ASP A 474 15.28 8.44 11.12
CA ASP A 474 16.65 7.94 11.25
C ASP A 474 16.74 6.44 11.56
N GLY A 475 15.80 5.89 12.31
CA GLY A 475 15.72 4.45 12.57
C GLY A 475 15.16 3.67 11.37
N SER A 476 14.13 4.18 10.72
CA SER A 476 13.44 3.46 9.64
C SER A 476 14.25 3.38 8.35
N ILE A 477 14.91 4.47 7.95
CA ILE A 477 15.67 4.51 6.69
C ILE A 477 16.79 3.46 6.65
N GLN A 478 17.37 3.14 7.80
CA GLN A 478 18.47 2.19 7.90
C GLN A 478 18.06 0.74 7.62
N MET A 479 16.75 0.41 7.66
CA MET A 479 16.28 -0.97 7.49
C MET A 479 16.29 -1.44 6.03
N ASN A 480 16.16 -0.53 5.05
CA ASN A 480 16.25 -0.82 3.62
C ASN A 480 17.09 0.23 2.87
N ILE A 481 18.09 0.79 3.51
CA ILE A 481 18.92 1.87 2.98
C ILE A 481 19.70 1.45 1.73
N GLN A 482 20.01 0.17 1.57
CA GLN A 482 20.69 -0.39 0.40
C GLN A 482 19.94 -0.14 -0.91
N GLU A 483 18.62 0.10 -0.86
CA GLU A 483 17.85 0.43 -2.07
C GLU A 483 18.15 1.82 -2.62
N MET A 484 18.91 2.65 -1.91
CA MET A 484 19.50 3.87 -2.48
C MET A 484 20.37 3.54 -3.70
N ALA A 485 21.09 2.41 -3.70
CA ALA A 485 21.84 1.93 -4.87
C ALA A 485 20.92 1.62 -6.04
N THR A 486 19.81 0.93 -5.80
CA THR A 486 18.82 0.57 -6.83
C THR A 486 18.18 1.82 -7.44
N ILE A 487 17.80 2.79 -6.61
CA ILE A 487 17.21 4.07 -7.06
C ILE A 487 18.20 4.84 -7.92
N HIS A 488 19.48 4.91 -7.50
CA HIS A 488 20.53 5.58 -8.26
C HIS A 488 20.80 4.90 -9.62
N GLU A 489 20.94 3.58 -9.62
CA GLU A 489 21.20 2.78 -10.82
C GLU A 489 20.11 2.93 -11.88
N ASN A 490 18.85 3.06 -11.45
CA ASN A 490 17.70 3.26 -12.33
C ASN A 490 17.42 4.75 -12.65
N GLY A 491 18.26 5.67 -12.19
CA GLY A 491 18.12 7.12 -12.45
C GLY A 491 16.83 7.75 -11.92
N LEU A 492 16.24 7.19 -10.85
CA LEU A 492 14.95 7.63 -10.34
C LEU A 492 15.08 8.91 -9.50
N PRO A 493 14.31 9.98 -9.78
CA PRO A 493 14.44 11.26 -9.10
C PRO A 493 13.73 11.31 -7.73
N VAL A 494 13.77 10.23 -6.98
CA VAL A 494 13.15 10.12 -5.65
C VAL A 494 13.75 11.12 -4.68
N LYS A 495 12.91 11.84 -3.96
CA LYS A 495 13.30 12.78 -2.91
C LYS A 495 13.09 12.16 -1.53
N VAL A 496 14.11 12.14 -0.70
CA VAL A 496 14.02 11.65 0.68
C VAL A 496 14.13 12.81 1.65
N LEU A 497 13.13 12.97 2.50
CA LEU A 497 13.12 13.90 3.62
C LEU A 497 13.29 13.07 4.89
N LEU A 498 14.47 13.20 5.51
CA LEU A 498 14.84 12.47 6.70
C LEU A 498 14.68 13.36 7.94
N LEU A 499 13.74 13.01 8.82
CA LEU A 499 13.57 13.61 10.14
C LEU A 499 14.35 12.79 11.16
N ASP A 500 15.41 13.39 11.71
CA ASP A 500 16.32 12.72 12.65
C ASP A 500 16.12 13.27 14.06
N ASN A 501 15.56 12.45 14.95
CA ASN A 501 15.38 12.75 16.37
C ASN A 501 16.29 11.91 17.29
N ASN A 502 17.24 11.16 16.74
CA ASN A 502 18.14 10.27 17.45
C ASN A 502 17.42 9.22 18.33
N CYS A 503 16.21 8.78 17.93
CA CYS A 503 15.49 7.76 18.70
C CYS A 503 14.42 7.05 17.85
N LEU A 504 13.93 5.93 18.36
CA LEU A 504 12.68 5.33 17.93
C LEU A 504 11.51 6.14 18.52
N GLY A 505 11.24 7.31 17.93
CA GLY A 505 10.44 8.37 18.53
C GLY A 505 9.05 7.93 18.99
N MET A 506 8.32 7.11 18.19
CA MET A 506 7.01 6.59 18.59
C MET A 506 7.09 5.65 19.80
N VAL A 507 8.15 4.83 19.88
CA VAL A 507 8.38 3.92 21.03
C VAL A 507 8.81 4.72 22.26
N ARG A 508 9.69 5.73 22.08
CA ARG A 508 10.07 6.66 23.14
C ARG A 508 8.84 7.33 23.76
N GLN A 509 7.97 7.86 22.92
CA GLN A 509 6.73 8.50 23.32
C GLN A 509 5.81 7.55 24.12
N MET A 510 5.69 6.28 23.72
CA MET A 510 4.94 5.27 24.48
C MET A 510 5.61 4.93 25.81
N GLN A 511 6.94 4.85 25.86
CA GLN A 511 7.68 4.61 27.10
C GLN A 511 7.53 5.80 28.07
N GLU A 512 7.47 7.00 27.57
CA GLU A 512 7.19 8.18 28.38
C GLU A 512 5.80 8.13 29.01
N GLN A 513 4.77 7.77 28.20
CA GLN A 513 3.39 7.74 28.64
C GLN A 513 3.04 6.59 29.56
N PHE A 514 3.54 5.39 29.26
CA PHE A 514 3.07 4.16 29.90
C PHE A 514 4.13 3.45 30.75
N HIS A 515 5.38 3.92 30.74
CA HIS A 515 6.51 3.26 31.41
C HIS A 515 7.42 4.22 32.18
N ASP A 516 6.87 5.31 32.75
CA ASP A 516 7.56 6.25 33.63
C ASP A 516 8.92 6.73 33.08
N ARG A 517 8.97 7.05 31.76
CA ARG A 517 10.20 7.50 31.06
C ARG A 517 11.36 6.48 31.11
N ARG A 518 11.06 5.22 31.27
CA ARG A 518 12.08 4.14 31.25
C ARG A 518 12.45 3.80 29.81
N TYR A 519 13.30 4.62 29.19
CA TYR A 519 13.72 4.52 27.79
C TYR A 519 14.67 3.33 27.59
N SER A 520 14.14 2.14 27.33
CA SER A 520 14.93 0.94 27.11
C SER A 520 15.14 0.73 25.61
N GLN A 521 16.40 0.85 25.15
CA GLN A 521 16.84 0.56 23.78
C GLN A 521 16.12 1.38 22.69
N THR A 522 15.69 2.59 22.99
CA THR A 522 14.98 3.47 22.06
C THR A 522 15.76 4.71 21.67
N LEU A 523 16.80 5.07 22.42
CA LEU A 523 17.67 6.22 22.15
C LEU A 523 18.89 5.76 21.36
N PHE A 524 19.21 6.47 20.29
CA PHE A 524 20.44 6.24 19.52
C PHE A 524 21.57 7.10 20.07
N THR A 525 22.72 6.49 20.33
CA THR A 525 23.93 7.18 20.81
C THR A 525 24.85 7.63 19.68
N GLY A 526 24.55 7.26 18.44
CA GLY A 526 25.30 7.65 17.25
C GLY A 526 24.62 7.17 15.98
N ASN A 527 24.06 8.11 15.23
CA ASN A 527 23.60 7.88 13.86
C ASN A 527 24.78 8.05 12.90
N PRO A 528 24.76 7.41 11.72
CA PRO A 528 25.74 7.70 10.67
C PRO A 528 25.59 9.14 10.18
N ASP A 529 26.64 9.66 9.54
CA ASP A 529 26.50 10.87 8.72
C ASP A 529 25.67 10.53 7.47
N PHE A 530 24.38 10.87 7.49
CA PHE A 530 23.45 10.55 6.42
C PHE A 530 23.77 11.31 5.12
N VAL A 531 24.43 12.48 5.18
CA VAL A 531 24.90 13.18 3.98
C VAL A 531 26.04 12.41 3.33
N ALA A 532 27.07 12.05 4.10
CA ALA A 532 28.19 11.26 3.58
C ALA A 532 27.73 9.91 3.04
N LEU A 533 26.79 9.28 3.71
CA LEU A 533 26.22 7.98 3.31
C LEU A 533 25.43 8.10 2.00
N ALA A 534 24.56 9.10 1.86
CA ALA A 534 23.81 9.33 0.62
C ALA A 534 24.74 9.66 -0.55
N CYS A 535 25.77 10.49 -0.33
CA CYS A 535 26.79 10.79 -1.33
C CYS A 535 27.56 9.51 -1.76
N ALA A 536 27.84 8.57 -0.84
CA ALA A 536 28.48 7.30 -1.17
C ALA A 536 27.62 6.40 -2.10
N TYR A 537 26.28 6.56 -2.04
CA TYR A 537 25.34 5.92 -2.98
C TYR A 537 25.13 6.73 -4.28
N GLY A 538 25.84 7.85 -4.47
CA GLY A 538 25.71 8.69 -5.68
C GLY A 538 24.54 9.66 -5.64
N TRP A 539 23.94 9.91 -4.48
CA TRP A 539 22.84 10.87 -4.31
C TRP A 539 23.33 12.28 -4.01
N SER A 540 22.55 13.27 -4.39
CA SER A 540 22.71 14.62 -3.82
C SER A 540 22.18 14.62 -2.38
N ALA A 541 22.90 15.26 -1.46
CA ALA A 541 22.45 15.33 -0.08
C ALA A 541 22.86 16.63 0.60
N SER A 542 22.02 17.11 1.51
CA SER A 542 22.31 18.25 2.38
C SER A 542 21.67 18.09 3.74
N LYS A 543 22.20 18.83 4.72
CA LYS A 543 21.68 18.89 6.08
C LYS A 543 21.22 20.31 6.37
N VAL A 544 20.10 20.46 7.07
CA VAL A 544 19.63 21.74 7.58
C VAL A 544 20.31 22.01 8.92
N GLU A 545 21.07 23.10 9.03
CA GLU A 545 21.82 23.43 10.23
C GLU A 545 21.05 24.35 11.19
N SER A 546 20.07 25.11 10.67
CA SER A 546 19.28 26.05 11.46
C SER A 546 17.86 26.23 10.93
N PRO A 547 16.89 26.63 11.78
CA PRO A 547 15.52 26.89 11.34
C PRO A 547 15.39 27.95 10.24
N SER A 548 16.31 28.94 10.21
CA SER A 548 16.29 30.00 9.21
C SER A 548 16.67 29.53 7.79
N GLU A 549 17.33 28.38 7.68
CA GLU A 549 17.73 27.79 6.41
C GLU A 549 16.69 26.82 5.83
N LEU A 550 15.72 26.40 6.64
CA LEU A 550 14.78 25.32 6.31
C LEU A 550 14.11 25.53 4.94
N GLU A 551 13.51 26.68 4.71
CA GLU A 551 12.77 26.94 3.47
C GLU A 551 13.71 26.94 2.25
N ALA A 552 14.86 27.60 2.35
CA ALA A 552 15.83 27.65 1.26
C ALA A 552 16.37 26.24 0.93
N ALA A 553 16.70 25.45 1.96
CA ALA A 553 17.19 24.09 1.80
C ALA A 553 16.12 23.17 1.17
N MET A 554 14.85 23.26 1.60
CA MET A 554 13.76 22.48 1.02
C MET A 554 13.50 22.85 -0.44
N ARG A 555 13.52 24.13 -0.79
CA ARG A 555 13.38 24.58 -2.18
C ARG A 555 14.53 24.06 -3.08
N GLN A 556 15.77 24.14 -2.60
CA GLN A 556 16.94 23.63 -3.32
C GLN A 556 16.88 22.12 -3.50
N TRP A 557 16.51 21.39 -2.44
CA TRP A 557 16.35 19.94 -2.47
C TRP A 557 15.25 19.49 -3.44
N LEU A 558 14.08 20.14 -3.44
CA LEU A 558 13.00 19.85 -4.38
C LEU A 558 13.35 20.15 -5.83
N ALA A 559 14.22 21.14 -6.06
CA ALA A 559 14.68 21.54 -7.39
C ALA A 559 15.88 20.74 -7.91
N SER A 560 16.51 19.91 -7.06
CA SER A 560 17.68 19.11 -7.47
C SER A 560 17.31 18.08 -8.54
N GLU A 561 18.23 17.83 -9.48
CA GLU A 561 18.11 16.74 -10.43
C GLU A 561 18.46 15.39 -9.78
N GLY A 562 17.80 14.30 -10.23
CA GLY A 562 18.06 12.96 -9.74
C GLY A 562 17.62 12.72 -8.29
N PRO A 563 18.09 11.63 -7.67
CA PRO A 563 17.75 11.29 -6.29
C PRO A 563 18.46 12.22 -5.30
N ALA A 564 17.73 12.65 -4.25
CA ALA A 564 18.26 13.58 -3.28
C ALA A 564 17.74 13.34 -1.87
N LEU A 565 18.62 13.51 -0.87
CA LEU A 565 18.29 13.41 0.55
C LEU A 565 18.43 14.77 1.23
N LEU A 566 17.40 15.18 1.99
CA LEU A 566 17.46 16.30 2.90
C LEU A 566 17.39 15.79 4.34
N TRP A 567 18.46 15.96 5.09
CA TRP A 567 18.55 15.60 6.50
C TRP A 567 18.16 16.77 7.39
N ILE A 568 17.11 16.60 8.17
CA ILE A 568 16.58 17.60 9.09
C ILE A 568 16.66 17.06 10.52
N PRO A 569 17.63 17.52 11.32
CA PRO A 569 17.64 17.24 12.75
C PRO A 569 16.45 17.93 13.44
N ILE A 570 15.74 17.17 14.27
CA ILE A 570 14.63 17.66 15.09
C ILE A 570 14.87 17.31 16.56
N ALA A 571 14.15 17.94 17.48
CA ALA A 571 14.28 17.62 18.90
C ALA A 571 13.83 16.19 19.20
N SER A 572 14.56 15.53 20.09
CA SER A 572 14.29 14.11 20.47
C SER A 572 13.04 13.93 21.33
N ASP A 573 12.56 15.00 21.95
CA ASP A 573 11.39 15.05 22.83
C ASP A 573 10.11 15.49 22.10
N GLU A 574 10.16 15.73 20.81
CA GLU A 574 8.96 16.03 20.02
C GLU A 574 8.00 14.83 19.99
N ASP A 575 6.74 15.13 20.26
CA ASP A 575 5.66 14.16 20.32
C ASP A 575 4.59 14.41 19.26
N VAL A 576 3.93 13.34 18.83
CA VAL A 576 2.74 13.46 17.96
C VAL A 576 1.50 13.69 18.80
N TYR A 577 0.71 14.67 18.43
CA TYR A 577 -0.58 15.01 19.05
C TYR A 577 -1.71 15.01 18.01
N PRO A 578 -3.00 14.80 18.39
CA PRO A 578 -3.45 14.44 19.73
C PRO A 578 -3.03 13.02 20.10
N LYS A 579 -2.90 12.79 21.39
CA LYS A 579 -2.81 11.46 21.97
C LYS A 579 -4.17 11.20 22.62
N ASP A 580 -5.07 10.51 21.95
CA ASP A 580 -6.21 9.96 22.67
C ASP A 580 -5.69 8.85 23.57
N ALA A 581 -6.02 8.94 24.85
CA ALA A 581 -5.77 7.83 25.76
C ALA A 581 -6.45 6.58 25.19
N CYS A 582 -5.80 5.43 25.33
CA CYS A 582 -6.31 4.13 24.85
C CYS A 582 -7.63 3.72 25.54
N ASP A 583 -8.23 4.58 26.36
CA ASP A 583 -9.48 4.36 27.09
C ASP A 583 -10.76 4.72 26.31
N GLY A 584 -10.62 5.10 25.04
CA GLY A 584 -11.78 5.38 24.16
C GLY A 584 -12.55 6.65 24.52
N SER A 585 -12.06 7.47 25.46
CA SER A 585 -12.70 8.74 25.75
C SER A 585 -12.06 9.86 24.93
N ALA A 586 -12.78 10.38 23.93
CA ALA A 586 -12.43 11.63 23.25
C ALA A 586 -12.35 12.85 24.21
N LYS A 587 -12.68 12.66 25.47
CA LYS A 587 -12.62 13.67 26.53
C LYS A 587 -11.22 13.90 27.11
N GLY A 588 -10.26 12.99 26.93
CA GLY A 588 -8.91 13.09 27.53
C GLY A 588 -8.02 14.19 26.96
N VAL A 589 -8.38 14.81 25.84
CA VAL A 589 -7.53 15.84 25.19
C VAL A 589 -7.67 17.23 25.82
N SER A 590 -8.75 17.51 26.57
CA SER A 590 -8.97 18.82 27.18
C SER A 590 -8.24 19.05 28.51
N ASP A 591 -7.90 17.99 29.22
CA ASP A 591 -7.39 18.11 30.60
C ASP A 591 -5.86 18.15 30.71
N LEU A 592 -5.13 17.86 29.63
CA LEU A 592 -3.65 17.92 29.64
C LEU A 592 -3.08 19.32 29.27
N ARG A 593 -3.93 20.34 29.14
CA ARG A 593 -3.51 21.71 28.78
C ARG A 593 -3.24 22.64 29.96
N ASP A 594 -3.62 22.27 31.17
CA ASP A 594 -3.57 23.14 32.35
C ASP A 594 -2.45 22.83 33.34
N GLU A 595 -1.49 21.95 32.98
CA GLU A 595 -0.33 21.61 33.83
C GLU A 595 1.02 21.94 33.17
N GLU A 596 1.15 23.09 32.46
CA GLU A 596 2.44 23.75 32.20
C GLU A 596 2.29 25.28 32.28
#